data_c4ce733c18ab84493629aae2b391579b
#
_entry.id   c4ce733c18ab84493629aae2b391579b
#
_cell.length_a   1.000
_cell.length_b   1.000
_cell.length_c   1.000
_cell.angle_alpha   90.00
_cell.angle_beta   90.00
_cell.angle_gamma   90.00
#
_symmetry.space_group_name_H-M   'P 1'
#
loop_
_entity.id
_entity.type
_entity.pdbx_description
1 polymer ?
#
loop_
_entity_poly.entity_id
_entity_poly.type
_entity_poly.pdbx_seq_one_letter_code
_entity_poly.pdbx_strand_id
1 'polypeptide(L)'
;MGRIKCVRMRVSLAGVLALFLLSAGSAAAQTGGSAAPGSTAGDSTTSSAPVGKPRKAKLNRKTGMAIPPPGAPAAVVAAINAGNAINGRPYVWGGGHGSFESRGYDCSGAVSYVLHAAGMLSSPLPSGPLMSWGVPGKGRWISVMANQGHAYAVVAGLRWDTSSYGSGGSGPRWRATKRRPHGFAVRHWTGY
;
A
#
# COMPACT_ATOMS: atom_id res chain seq x y z
N MET A 1 -39.58 -36.78 -18.80
CA MET A 1 -38.37 -37.66 -18.87
C MET A 1 -37.44 -37.11 -19.92
N GLY A 2 -36.46 -36.32 -19.54
CA GLY A 2 -35.44 -35.73 -20.40
C GLY A 2 -34.05 -36.09 -19.88
N ARG A 3 -33.30 -36.87 -20.66
CA ARG A 3 -31.96 -37.40 -20.29
C ARG A 3 -30.92 -36.30 -20.47
N ILE A 4 -30.17 -36.00 -19.40
CA ILE A 4 -29.01 -35.13 -19.39
C ILE A 4 -27.80 -35.94 -19.91
N LYS A 5 -27.21 -35.52 -21.05
CA LYS A 5 -26.00 -36.12 -21.62
C LYS A 5 -24.76 -35.46 -20.93
N CYS A 6 -24.01 -36.27 -20.18
CA CYS A 6 -22.69 -35.90 -19.65
C CYS A 6 -21.68 -35.87 -20.80
N VAL A 7 -21.11 -34.72 -21.08
CA VAL A 7 -19.96 -34.55 -21.98
C VAL A 7 -18.68 -34.67 -21.16
N ARG A 8 -17.92 -35.74 -21.38
CA ARG A 8 -16.57 -35.93 -20.81
C ARG A 8 -15.57 -35.17 -21.65
N MET A 9 -14.97 -34.15 -21.11
CA MET A 9 -13.85 -33.43 -21.70
C MET A 9 -12.55 -34.17 -21.38
N ARG A 10 -11.88 -34.70 -22.41
CA ARG A 10 -10.54 -35.32 -22.31
C ARG A 10 -9.49 -34.21 -22.33
N VAL A 11 -8.71 -34.07 -21.27
CA VAL A 11 -7.54 -33.21 -21.21
C VAL A 11 -6.35 -34.02 -21.70
N SER A 12 -5.77 -33.64 -22.84
CA SER A 12 -4.51 -34.18 -23.35
C SER A 12 -3.34 -33.42 -22.71
N LEU A 13 -2.51 -34.17 -21.99
CA LEU A 13 -1.22 -33.69 -21.47
C LEU A 13 -0.18 -33.82 -22.59
N ALA A 14 0.29 -32.72 -23.15
CA ALA A 14 1.48 -32.69 -24.02
C ALA A 14 2.64 -32.17 -23.19
N GLY A 15 3.60 -33.05 -22.90
CA GLY A 15 4.84 -32.73 -22.23
C GLY A 15 5.79 -31.98 -23.14
N VAL A 16 6.34 -30.88 -22.67
CA VAL A 16 7.47 -30.19 -23.27
C VAL A 16 8.69 -30.38 -22.38
N LEU A 17 9.63 -31.20 -22.88
CA LEU A 17 10.95 -31.46 -22.27
C LEU A 17 11.87 -30.29 -22.71
N ALA A 18 12.25 -29.38 -21.82
CA ALA A 18 13.24 -28.35 -22.09
C ALA A 18 14.63 -28.81 -21.63
N LEU A 19 15.53 -28.90 -22.60
CA LEU A 19 16.94 -29.29 -22.46
C LEU A 19 17.73 -28.06 -21.95
N PHE A 20 18.33 -28.17 -20.74
CA PHE A 20 19.28 -27.16 -20.24
C PHE A 20 20.69 -27.46 -20.78
N LEU A 21 21.24 -26.55 -21.59
CA LEU A 21 22.64 -26.53 -21.96
C LEU A 21 23.42 -25.67 -20.95
N LEU A 22 24.32 -26.32 -20.21
CA LEU A 22 25.34 -25.65 -19.39
C LEU A 22 26.42 -25.08 -20.32
N SER A 23 26.66 -23.79 -20.30
CA SER A 23 27.86 -23.16 -20.85
C SER A 23 28.77 -22.71 -19.72
N ALA A 24 29.92 -23.39 -19.58
CA ALA A 24 31.02 -23.00 -18.74
C ALA A 24 31.80 -21.88 -19.45
N GLY A 25 31.89 -20.71 -18.86
CA GLY A 25 32.71 -19.58 -19.32
C GLY A 25 33.88 -19.35 -18.37
N SER A 26 35.10 -19.45 -18.92
CA SER A 26 36.41 -19.37 -18.26
C SER A 26 36.69 -17.98 -17.69
N ALA A 27 37.30 -17.98 -16.52
CA ALA A 27 37.90 -16.81 -15.88
C ALA A 27 39.22 -16.40 -16.58
N ALA A 28 39.38 -15.13 -16.92
CA ALA A 28 40.64 -14.51 -17.23
C ALA A 28 40.97 -13.46 -16.19
N ALA A 29 42.04 -13.69 -15.45
CA ALA A 29 42.62 -12.73 -14.54
C ALA A 29 43.44 -11.72 -15.35
N GLN A 30 43.25 -10.41 -15.12
CA GLN A 30 44.15 -9.37 -15.54
C GLN A 30 44.59 -8.55 -14.35
N THR A 31 45.86 -8.65 -14.04
CA THR A 31 46.60 -7.81 -13.10
C THR A 31 47.10 -6.57 -13.84
N GLY A 32 47.04 -5.45 -13.13
CA GLY A 32 47.99 -4.36 -13.44
C GLY A 32 47.42 -2.97 -13.61
N GLY A 33 47.86 -2.04 -12.74
CA GLY A 33 48.09 -0.66 -13.11
C GLY A 33 47.37 0.41 -12.32
N SER A 34 48.06 0.90 -11.28
CA SER A 34 47.93 2.20 -10.60
C SER A 34 47.48 3.37 -11.49
N ALA A 35 46.58 4.19 -10.98
CA ALA A 35 46.71 5.64 -10.79
C ALA A 35 45.36 6.22 -10.32
N ALA A 36 45.29 6.74 -9.10
CA ALA A 36 44.32 7.74 -8.70
C ALA A 36 44.71 9.10 -9.32
N PRO A 37 43.72 9.98 -9.63
CA PRO A 37 43.39 10.99 -8.64
C PRO A 37 41.93 11.46 -8.64
N GLY A 38 41.48 12.00 -7.52
CA GLY A 38 40.43 12.99 -7.46
C GLY A 38 38.99 12.44 -7.27
N SER A 39 38.73 11.80 -6.14
CA SER A 39 37.33 11.65 -5.65
C SER A 39 36.87 12.99 -5.10
N THR A 40 36.14 13.76 -5.89
CA THR A 40 35.21 14.73 -5.32
C THR A 40 34.13 13.93 -4.61
N ALA A 41 34.21 13.85 -3.29
CA ALA A 41 33.13 13.36 -2.44
C ALA A 41 31.91 14.23 -2.70
N GLY A 42 30.95 13.67 -3.47
CA GLY A 42 29.61 14.20 -3.55
C GLY A 42 29.02 14.13 -2.14
N ASP A 43 28.94 15.28 -1.51
CA ASP A 43 28.26 15.50 -0.23
C ASP A 43 26.80 15.07 -0.39
N SER A 44 26.54 13.82 0.00
CA SER A 44 25.16 13.34 0.19
C SER A 44 24.65 14.04 1.46
N THR A 45 24.27 15.32 1.31
CA THR A 45 23.50 16.01 2.31
C THR A 45 22.21 15.24 2.55
N THR A 46 22.26 14.34 3.50
CA THR A 46 21.08 13.76 4.13
C THR A 46 20.35 14.94 4.78
N SER A 47 19.45 15.55 4.03
CA SER A 47 18.57 16.61 4.53
C SER A 47 17.74 16.01 5.65
N SER A 48 18.24 16.08 6.87
CA SER A 48 17.47 15.82 8.08
C SER A 48 16.37 16.87 8.13
N ALA A 49 15.17 16.47 7.70
CA ALA A 49 13.99 17.31 7.79
C ALA A 49 13.79 17.78 9.24
N PRO A 50 13.45 19.07 9.47
CA PRO A 50 13.33 19.64 10.80
C PRO A 50 12.35 18.85 11.66
N VAL A 51 12.75 18.56 12.92
CA VAL A 51 12.02 17.76 13.93
C VAL A 51 10.76 18.49 14.45
N GLY A 52 10.01 19.16 13.58
CA GLY A 52 8.73 19.78 13.90
C GLY A 52 7.56 18.77 13.80
N LYS A 53 6.43 19.08 14.45
CA LYS A 53 5.19 18.29 14.24
C LYS A 53 4.86 18.23 12.75
N PRO A 54 4.53 17.04 12.18
CA PRO A 54 4.17 16.95 10.78
C PRO A 54 2.97 17.83 10.46
N ARG A 55 3.06 18.55 9.36
CA ARG A 55 1.92 19.34 8.85
C ARG A 55 0.81 18.39 8.44
N LYS A 56 -0.44 18.81 8.62
CA LYS A 56 -1.60 17.97 8.28
C LYS A 56 -2.02 18.18 6.83
N ALA A 57 -2.45 17.10 6.19
CA ALA A 57 -3.18 17.16 4.93
C ALA A 57 -4.47 17.94 5.09
N LYS A 58 -4.90 18.62 4.02
CA LYS A 58 -6.18 19.35 3.96
C LYS A 58 -7.19 18.54 3.16
N LEU A 59 -8.43 18.52 3.60
CA LEU A 59 -9.54 17.94 2.82
C LEU A 59 -10.19 19.03 2.00
N ASN A 60 -10.19 18.89 0.68
CA ASN A 60 -11.02 19.70 -0.19
C ASN A 60 -12.48 19.22 -0.06
N ARG A 61 -13.33 20.01 0.60
CA ARG A 61 -14.72 19.62 0.87
C ARG A 61 -15.61 19.56 -0.36
N LYS A 62 -15.25 20.26 -1.44
CA LYS A 62 -16.01 20.25 -2.70
C LYS A 62 -15.78 18.96 -3.49
N THR A 63 -14.54 18.48 -3.53
CA THR A 63 -14.16 17.28 -4.31
C THR A 63 -14.03 16.03 -3.46
N GLY A 64 -13.93 16.15 -2.14
CA GLY A 64 -13.62 15.04 -1.24
C GLY A 64 -12.17 14.58 -1.29
N MET A 65 -11.30 15.24 -2.03
CA MET A 65 -9.89 14.86 -2.20
C MET A 65 -9.00 15.40 -1.09
N ALA A 66 -7.99 14.64 -0.70
CA ALA A 66 -6.96 15.10 0.22
C ALA A 66 -5.85 15.86 -0.52
N ILE A 67 -5.37 16.93 0.08
CA ILE A 67 -4.23 17.73 -0.41
C ILE A 67 -3.04 17.43 0.49
N PRO A 68 -1.94 16.86 -0.05
CA PRO A 68 -0.73 16.61 0.72
C PRO A 68 -0.19 17.88 1.37
N PRO A 69 0.35 17.84 2.59
CA PRO A 69 0.96 19.01 3.19
C PRO A 69 2.34 19.28 2.59
N PRO A 70 2.76 20.54 2.49
CA PRO A 70 4.11 20.88 2.07
C PRO A 70 5.18 20.18 2.94
N GLY A 71 6.21 19.62 2.31
CA GLY A 71 7.29 18.91 3.00
C GLY A 71 6.90 17.51 3.50
N ALA A 72 5.78 16.94 3.06
CA ALA A 72 5.48 15.53 3.32
C ALA A 72 6.48 14.61 2.57
N PRO A 73 6.93 13.50 3.19
CA PRO A 73 7.73 12.50 2.50
C PRO A 73 7.04 11.98 1.24
N ALA A 74 7.80 11.59 0.22
CA ALA A 74 7.27 11.09 -1.05
C ALA A 74 6.26 9.93 -0.87
N ALA A 75 6.56 9.00 0.06
CA ALA A 75 5.66 7.89 0.39
C ALA A 75 4.30 8.36 0.94
N VAL A 76 4.28 9.43 1.74
CA VAL A 76 3.03 10.02 2.26
C VAL A 76 2.24 10.69 1.16
N VAL A 77 2.91 11.39 0.25
CA VAL A 77 2.29 11.99 -0.94
C VAL A 77 1.70 10.90 -1.83
N ALA A 78 2.45 9.82 -2.07
CA ALA A 78 1.98 8.67 -2.86
C ALA A 78 0.74 8.00 -2.23
N ALA A 79 0.73 7.78 -0.92
CA ALA A 79 -0.44 7.26 -0.21
C ALA A 79 -1.68 8.16 -0.38
N ILE A 80 -1.50 9.49 -0.28
CA ILE A 80 -2.61 10.44 -0.45
C ILE A 80 -3.13 10.42 -1.88
N ASN A 81 -2.24 10.43 -2.88
CA ASN A 81 -2.63 10.39 -4.29
C ASN A 81 -3.35 9.09 -4.65
N ALA A 82 -2.88 7.94 -4.14
CA ALA A 82 -3.54 6.65 -4.29
C ALA A 82 -4.94 6.67 -3.66
N GLY A 83 -5.06 7.17 -2.44
CA GLY A 83 -6.37 7.35 -1.81
C GLY A 83 -7.29 8.24 -2.64
N ASN A 84 -6.78 9.31 -3.23
CA ASN A 84 -7.56 10.17 -4.14
C ASN A 84 -8.03 9.41 -5.39
N ALA A 85 -7.20 8.53 -5.96
CA ALA A 85 -7.53 7.77 -7.17
C ALA A 85 -8.71 6.80 -6.98
N ILE A 86 -8.89 6.26 -5.77
CA ILE A 86 -9.99 5.36 -5.45
C ILE A 86 -11.07 5.99 -4.54
N ASN A 87 -10.96 7.30 -4.26
CA ASN A 87 -11.91 8.00 -3.41
C ASN A 87 -13.32 7.96 -4.02
N GLY A 88 -14.29 7.51 -3.24
CA GLY A 88 -15.67 7.40 -3.68
C GLY A 88 -16.02 6.15 -4.48
N ARG A 89 -15.08 5.23 -4.75
CA ARG A 89 -15.42 3.92 -5.32
C ARG A 89 -16.37 3.16 -4.39
N PRO A 90 -17.19 2.23 -4.93
CA PRO A 90 -18.15 1.49 -4.12
C PRO A 90 -17.47 0.57 -3.11
N TYR A 91 -18.14 0.30 -2.00
CA TYR A 91 -17.75 -0.77 -1.10
C TYR A 91 -18.08 -2.12 -1.75
N VAL A 92 -17.07 -2.99 -1.85
CA VAL A 92 -17.23 -4.37 -2.32
C VAL A 92 -16.51 -5.27 -1.32
N TRP A 93 -17.23 -6.20 -0.69
CA TRP A 93 -16.66 -7.17 0.23
C TRP A 93 -15.55 -7.99 -0.46
N GLY A 94 -14.36 -8.09 0.14
CA GLY A 94 -13.18 -8.73 -0.45
C GLY A 94 -12.53 -7.92 -1.57
N GLY A 95 -13.05 -6.76 -1.92
CA GLY A 95 -12.49 -5.90 -2.94
C GLY A 95 -11.11 -5.36 -2.55
N GLY A 96 -10.13 -5.51 -3.45
CA GLY A 96 -8.75 -5.15 -3.20
C GLY A 96 -7.91 -6.23 -2.51
N HIS A 97 -8.41 -7.47 -2.35
CA HIS A 97 -7.68 -8.58 -1.73
C HIS A 97 -6.95 -9.48 -2.73
N GLY A 98 -7.54 -9.78 -3.87
CA GLY A 98 -6.91 -10.58 -4.94
C GLY A 98 -5.90 -9.78 -5.76
N SER A 99 -6.03 -8.47 -5.76
CA SER A 99 -5.15 -7.50 -6.42
C SER A 99 -5.35 -6.14 -5.78
N PHE A 100 -4.34 -5.28 -5.82
CA PHE A 100 -4.50 -3.88 -5.43
C PHE A 100 -5.48 -3.14 -6.35
N GLU A 101 -5.55 -3.50 -7.63
CA GLU A 101 -6.53 -2.95 -8.56
C GLU A 101 -7.88 -3.68 -8.44
N SER A 102 -8.95 -2.91 -8.18
CA SER A 102 -10.30 -3.43 -8.02
C SER A 102 -11.35 -2.39 -8.44
N ARG A 103 -12.53 -2.86 -8.83
CA ARG A 103 -13.68 -1.99 -9.15
C ARG A 103 -14.25 -1.30 -7.91
N GLY A 104 -14.13 -1.94 -6.76
CA GLY A 104 -14.53 -1.44 -5.46
C GLY A 104 -13.66 -2.06 -4.38
N TYR A 105 -13.72 -1.52 -3.19
CA TYR A 105 -12.82 -1.89 -2.09
C TYR A 105 -13.60 -2.12 -0.81
N ASP A 106 -13.18 -3.12 -0.04
CA ASP A 106 -13.54 -3.19 1.38
C ASP A 106 -12.59 -2.35 2.23
N CYS A 107 -12.75 -2.43 3.55
CA CYS A 107 -11.99 -1.62 4.49
C CYS A 107 -10.47 -1.88 4.42
N SER A 108 -10.07 -3.14 4.45
CA SER A 108 -8.66 -3.56 4.42
C SER A 108 -8.05 -3.48 3.03
N GLY A 109 -8.82 -3.73 1.97
CA GLY A 109 -8.39 -3.52 0.58
C GLY A 109 -8.08 -2.06 0.30
N ALA A 110 -8.92 -1.12 0.77
CA ALA A 110 -8.68 0.31 0.64
C ALA A 110 -7.44 0.78 1.43
N VAL A 111 -7.20 0.21 2.62
CA VAL A 111 -5.98 0.47 3.40
C VAL A 111 -4.76 -0.11 2.70
N SER A 112 -4.84 -1.35 2.22
CA SER A 112 -3.75 -2.00 1.50
C SER A 112 -3.33 -1.23 0.24
N TYR A 113 -4.29 -0.68 -0.50
CA TYR A 113 -4.04 0.12 -1.69
C TYR A 113 -3.16 1.35 -1.41
N VAL A 114 -3.48 2.12 -0.37
CA VAL A 114 -2.70 3.32 -0.03
C VAL A 114 -1.33 2.97 0.58
N LEU A 115 -1.22 1.86 1.31
CA LEU A 115 0.06 1.38 1.85
C LEU A 115 0.98 0.85 0.75
N HIS A 116 0.42 0.17 -0.26
CA HIS A 116 1.17 -0.29 -1.43
C HIS A 116 1.77 0.88 -2.21
N ALA A 117 0.98 1.88 -2.51
CA ALA A 117 1.45 3.09 -3.19
C ALA A 117 2.55 3.83 -2.40
N ALA A 118 2.54 3.73 -1.08
CA ALA A 118 3.58 4.25 -0.22
C ALA A 118 4.84 3.37 -0.15
N GLY A 119 4.87 2.23 -0.85
CA GLY A 119 5.97 1.26 -0.79
C GLY A 119 6.06 0.48 0.52
N MET A 120 4.98 0.41 1.30
CA MET A 120 4.95 -0.20 2.63
C MET A 120 4.30 -1.59 2.64
N LEU A 121 3.77 -2.05 1.49
CA LEU A 121 3.06 -3.31 1.37
C LEU A 121 3.24 -3.90 -0.04
N SER A 122 3.70 -5.16 -0.11
CA SER A 122 3.93 -5.87 -1.39
C SER A 122 2.71 -6.67 -1.87
N SER A 123 1.81 -7.04 -0.97
CA SER A 123 0.58 -7.76 -1.28
C SER A 123 -0.56 -7.30 -0.37
N PRO A 124 -1.83 -7.34 -0.82
CA PRO A 124 -2.96 -6.93 0.00
C PRO A 124 -3.08 -7.76 1.28
N LEU A 125 -3.46 -7.12 2.38
CA LEU A 125 -3.71 -7.77 3.66
C LEU A 125 -5.16 -7.56 4.12
N PRO A 126 -5.83 -8.62 4.57
CA PRO A 126 -7.08 -8.53 5.33
C PRO A 126 -6.90 -7.79 6.66
N SER A 127 -8.01 -7.37 7.28
CA SER A 127 -7.98 -6.60 8.53
C SER A 127 -7.30 -7.34 9.70
N GLY A 128 -7.45 -8.66 9.81
CA GLY A 128 -6.77 -9.49 10.83
C GLY A 128 -5.24 -9.37 10.73
N PRO A 129 -4.60 -9.74 9.61
CA PRO A 129 -3.16 -9.54 9.39
C PRO A 129 -2.67 -8.10 9.56
N LEU A 130 -3.47 -7.08 9.21
CA LEU A 130 -3.12 -5.68 9.45
C LEU A 130 -2.96 -5.35 10.95
N MET A 131 -3.54 -6.15 11.86
CA MET A 131 -3.33 -5.99 13.31
C MET A 131 -1.88 -6.24 13.74
N SER A 132 -1.11 -6.98 12.95
CA SER A 132 0.30 -7.31 13.21
C SER A 132 1.27 -6.66 12.22
N TRP A 133 0.76 -5.85 11.28
CA TRP A 133 1.57 -5.15 10.28
C TRP A 133 2.45 -4.07 10.93
N GLY A 134 3.69 -3.92 10.43
CA GLY A 134 4.63 -2.91 10.92
C GLY A 134 4.94 -3.03 12.41
N VAL A 135 5.09 -1.90 13.10
CA VAL A 135 5.39 -1.83 14.53
C VAL A 135 4.22 -1.24 15.33
N PRO A 136 4.09 -1.56 16.64
CA PRO A 136 3.00 -1.03 17.48
C PRO A 136 3.05 0.48 17.65
N GLY A 137 1.88 1.10 17.81
CA GLY A 137 1.73 2.51 18.11
C GLY A 137 1.40 3.37 16.91
N LYS A 138 1.30 4.68 17.16
CA LYS A 138 0.99 5.68 16.12
C LYS A 138 2.25 6.09 15.37
N GLY A 139 2.18 6.11 14.06
CA GLY A 139 3.20 6.70 13.21
C GLY A 139 3.13 8.23 13.20
N ARG A 140 4.21 8.82 12.79
CA ARG A 140 4.33 10.27 12.60
C ARG A 140 3.42 10.76 11.47
N TRP A 141 3.35 10.00 10.36
CA TRP A 141 2.64 10.35 9.16
C TRP A 141 1.49 9.42 8.82
N ILE A 142 1.72 8.11 8.97
CA ILE A 142 0.76 7.07 8.63
C ILE A 142 0.55 6.16 9.83
N SER A 143 -0.70 5.96 10.20
CA SER A 143 -1.10 4.99 11.21
C SER A 143 -2.24 4.13 10.65
N VAL A 144 -2.16 2.82 10.88
CA VAL A 144 -3.20 1.85 10.55
C VAL A 144 -3.88 1.43 11.86
N MET A 145 -5.18 1.43 11.84
CA MET A 145 -6.02 0.89 12.91
C MET A 145 -6.78 -0.30 12.36
N ALA A 146 -6.58 -1.48 12.95
CA ALA A 146 -7.19 -2.72 12.51
C ALA A 146 -7.71 -3.56 13.66
N ASN A 147 -8.82 -4.25 13.44
CA ASN A 147 -9.34 -5.33 14.26
C ASN A 147 -9.87 -6.44 13.34
N GLN A 148 -10.44 -7.51 13.89
CA GLN A 148 -10.92 -8.65 13.09
C GLN A 148 -12.00 -8.27 12.06
N GLY A 149 -12.79 -7.24 12.31
CA GLY A 149 -13.93 -6.87 11.47
C GLY A 149 -13.73 -5.59 10.64
N HIS A 150 -12.67 -4.80 10.89
CA HIS A 150 -12.50 -3.52 10.21
C HIS A 150 -11.07 -3.02 10.22
N ALA A 151 -10.71 -2.25 9.18
CA ALA A 151 -9.46 -1.51 9.12
C ALA A 151 -9.69 -0.09 8.57
N TYR A 152 -8.91 0.87 9.06
CA TYR A 152 -8.82 2.22 8.51
C TYR A 152 -7.41 2.78 8.73
N ALA A 153 -7.05 3.81 7.99
CA ALA A 153 -5.78 4.50 8.16
C ALA A 153 -5.97 5.97 8.53
N VAL A 154 -4.96 6.55 9.16
CA VAL A 154 -4.79 8.00 9.28
C VAL A 154 -3.52 8.38 8.57
N VAL A 155 -3.63 9.16 7.51
CA VAL A 155 -2.51 9.61 6.68
C VAL A 155 -2.42 11.14 6.79
N ALA A 156 -1.29 11.63 7.25
CA ALA A 156 -1.07 13.06 7.50
C ALA A 156 -2.25 13.73 8.24
N GLY A 157 -2.84 13.04 9.21
CA GLY A 157 -3.93 13.55 10.05
C GLY A 157 -5.34 13.45 9.47
N LEU A 158 -5.52 13.04 8.20
CA LEU A 158 -6.82 12.70 7.62
C LEU A 158 -7.10 11.21 7.77
N ARG A 159 -8.34 10.86 8.10
CA ARG A 159 -8.78 9.47 8.16
C ARG A 159 -9.18 8.98 6.78
N TRP A 160 -8.62 7.84 6.38
CA TRP A 160 -8.97 7.05 5.21
C TRP A 160 -9.80 5.84 5.65
N ASP A 161 -11.08 5.81 5.30
CA ASP A 161 -12.03 4.86 5.89
C ASP A 161 -13.20 4.58 4.94
N THR A 162 -13.69 3.34 4.93
CA THR A 162 -14.85 2.90 4.15
C THR A 162 -16.16 2.93 4.93
N SER A 163 -16.11 3.13 6.27
CA SER A 163 -17.33 3.12 7.07
C SER A 163 -18.25 4.30 6.73
N SER A 164 -19.55 4.00 6.61
CA SER A 164 -20.58 5.00 6.44
C SER A 164 -20.86 5.71 7.77
N TYR A 165 -20.47 6.99 7.86
CA TYR A 165 -20.93 7.90 8.89
C TYR A 165 -21.69 9.04 8.21
N GLY A 166 -22.98 9.13 8.47
CA GLY A 166 -23.85 10.14 7.85
C GLY A 166 -24.27 9.77 6.41
N SER A 167 -24.80 10.72 5.65
CA SER A 167 -25.41 10.54 4.32
C SER A 167 -24.46 10.17 3.18
N GLY A 168 -23.18 9.88 3.45
CA GLY A 168 -22.14 9.76 2.44
C GLY A 168 -21.90 8.36 1.85
N GLY A 169 -22.78 7.37 2.03
CA GLY A 169 -22.62 6.02 1.51
C GLY A 169 -21.40 5.25 2.06
N SER A 170 -21.25 3.97 1.73
CA SER A 170 -20.12 3.12 2.05
C SER A 170 -19.08 3.14 0.92
N GLY A 171 -17.79 2.93 1.28
CA GLY A 171 -16.66 2.89 0.36
C GLY A 171 -15.53 3.83 0.76
N PRO A 172 -14.34 3.69 0.14
CA PRO A 172 -13.15 4.43 0.52
C PRO A 172 -13.32 5.95 0.36
N ARG A 173 -13.07 6.70 1.43
CA ARG A 173 -13.19 8.17 1.46
C ARG A 173 -12.25 8.80 2.46
N TRP A 174 -11.79 9.99 2.15
CA TRP A 174 -11.13 10.87 3.09
C TRP A 174 -12.11 11.54 4.04
N ARG A 175 -11.75 11.61 5.31
CA ARG A 175 -12.57 12.21 6.36
C ARG A 175 -11.73 13.09 7.28
N ALA A 176 -12.22 14.30 7.56
CA ALA A 176 -11.60 15.20 8.55
C ALA A 176 -11.94 14.79 9.98
N THR A 177 -13.05 14.06 10.18
CA THR A 177 -13.50 13.62 11.50
C THR A 177 -12.60 12.51 12.04
N LYS A 178 -12.16 12.67 13.29
CA LYS A 178 -11.36 11.68 14.00
C LYS A 178 -12.26 10.49 14.43
N ARG A 179 -11.64 9.30 14.51
CA ARG A 179 -12.21 8.12 15.13
C ARG A 179 -11.31 7.70 16.30
N ARG A 180 -11.90 7.39 17.46
CA ARG A 180 -11.16 6.84 18.59
C ARG A 180 -10.72 5.41 18.22
N PRO A 181 -9.46 5.01 18.46
CA PRO A 181 -8.98 3.68 18.09
C PRO A 181 -9.31 2.60 19.14
N HIS A 182 -10.32 2.83 20.00
CA HIS A 182 -10.74 1.85 20.98
C HIS A 182 -11.18 0.56 20.27
N GLY A 183 -10.64 -0.60 20.71
CA GLY A 183 -10.90 -1.90 20.08
C GLY A 183 -10.14 -2.15 18.78
N PHE A 184 -9.11 -1.35 18.48
CA PHE A 184 -8.23 -1.53 17.32
C PHE A 184 -6.78 -1.68 17.77
N ALA A 185 -6.05 -2.59 17.13
CA ALA A 185 -4.59 -2.54 17.12
C ALA A 185 -4.16 -1.31 16.33
N VAL A 186 -3.23 -0.53 16.88
CA VAL A 186 -2.66 0.66 16.22
C VAL A 186 -1.26 0.32 15.75
N ARG A 187 -1.01 0.50 14.45
CA ARG A 187 0.22 0.07 13.80
C ARG A 187 0.76 1.18 12.90
N HIS A 188 2.07 1.17 12.65
CA HIS A 188 2.70 2.08 11.70
C HIS A 188 3.95 1.43 11.07
N TRP A 189 4.41 2.01 9.96
CA TRP A 189 5.69 1.63 9.34
C TRP A 189 6.82 2.43 9.95
N THR A 190 7.96 1.79 10.22
CA THR A 190 9.13 2.45 10.80
C THR A 190 9.55 3.65 9.95
N GLY A 191 9.74 4.82 10.60
CA GLY A 191 10.09 6.07 9.93
C GLY A 191 8.91 6.93 9.45
N TYR A 192 7.64 6.45 9.56
CA TYR A 192 6.45 7.17 9.05
C TYR A 192 5.33 7.40 10.07
#